data_ba4e7f3a5009e31919f02b163cf4e80d
#
_entry.id   ba4e7f3a5009e31919f02b163cf4e80d
#
_cell.length_a   1.000
_cell.length_b   1.000
_cell.length_c   1.000
_cell.angle_alpha   90.00
_cell.angle_beta   90.00
_cell.angle_gamma   90.00
#
_symmetry.space_group_name_H-M   'P 1'
#
loop_
_entity.id
_entity.type
_entity.pdbx_description
1 polymer ?
#
loop_
_entity_poly.entity_id
_entity_poly.type
_entity_poly.pdbx_seq_one_letter_code
_entity_poly.pdbx_strand_id
1 'polypeptide(L)'
;KGGLRFRADVDLSTLKFLAFEQTLKNALTTLPLGGGKGGSDFDPKGRSDGEVMRFCQAFMSELFRHIGGRTDVPAGDIGVGAREVGFLFGQYKRLANEFTGALTGKGPTWGGSFIRPEATGYGVVYFAEQMLKTRDESIYRKGCLISGSGNVAQYAAENVIRLGGKVLTMSDSSGFVYDPDGIDREKLDFVQFTYNLADPRADPVLLPLAADRGTA
;
A
#
# COMPACT_ATOMS: atom_id res chain seq x y z
N LYS A 1 -13.11 -11.01 2.41
CA LYS A 1 -12.13 -10.27 1.58
C LYS A 1 -11.02 -9.69 2.46
N GLY A 2 -9.77 -9.74 2.01
CA GLY A 2 -8.63 -9.10 2.68
C GLY A 2 -7.32 -9.38 1.98
N GLY A 3 -6.23 -8.77 2.48
CA GLY A 3 -4.91 -8.83 1.87
C GLY A 3 -4.14 -10.11 2.18
N LEU A 4 -3.18 -10.41 1.31
CA LEU A 4 -2.10 -11.36 1.56
C LEU A 4 -0.85 -10.57 1.92
N ARG A 5 -0.19 -10.91 3.03
CA ARG A 5 1.07 -10.28 3.45
C ARG A 5 2.22 -11.26 3.32
N PHE A 6 3.28 -10.84 2.59
CA PHE A 6 4.53 -11.61 2.48
C PHE A 6 5.66 -10.79 3.11
N ARG A 7 6.10 -11.21 4.28
CA ARG A 7 7.13 -10.55 5.05
C ARG A 7 7.71 -11.52 6.09
N ALA A 8 9.01 -11.46 6.34
CA ALA A 8 9.74 -12.41 7.18
C ALA A 8 9.21 -12.57 8.62
N ASP A 9 8.49 -11.58 9.14
CA ASP A 9 7.94 -11.57 10.49
C ASP A 9 6.45 -11.96 10.57
N VAL A 10 5.89 -12.45 9.47
CA VAL A 10 4.47 -12.90 9.45
C VAL A 10 4.34 -14.23 10.16
N ASP A 11 3.50 -14.23 11.18
CA ASP A 11 3.09 -15.40 11.92
C ASP A 11 1.56 -15.50 12.06
N LEU A 12 1.08 -16.56 12.67
CA LEU A 12 -0.36 -16.77 12.84
C LEU A 12 -1.01 -15.70 13.73
N SER A 13 -0.30 -15.16 14.72
CA SER A 13 -0.79 -14.10 15.60
C SER A 13 -1.00 -12.80 14.83
N THR A 14 -0.01 -12.43 14.02
CA THR A 14 -0.08 -11.29 13.11
C THR A 14 -1.27 -11.42 12.15
N LEU A 15 -1.45 -12.58 11.52
CA LEU A 15 -2.56 -12.79 10.58
C LEU A 15 -3.93 -12.74 11.26
N LYS A 16 -4.07 -13.28 12.46
CA LYS A 16 -5.31 -13.19 13.26
C LYS A 16 -5.66 -11.75 13.59
N PHE A 17 -4.68 -10.96 14.05
CA PHE A 17 -4.88 -9.55 14.35
C PHE A 17 -5.30 -8.77 13.08
N LEU A 18 -4.58 -8.94 11.99
CA LEU A 18 -4.90 -8.28 10.72
C LEU A 18 -6.28 -8.69 10.16
N ALA A 19 -6.68 -9.96 10.35
CA ALA A 19 -8.00 -10.43 9.94
C ALA A 19 -9.11 -9.80 10.79
N PHE A 20 -8.87 -9.60 12.08
CA PHE A 20 -9.77 -8.88 12.98
C PHE A 20 -9.95 -7.43 12.52
N GLU A 21 -8.87 -6.71 12.29
CA GLU A 21 -8.93 -5.33 11.75
C GLU A 21 -9.67 -5.28 10.40
N GLN A 22 -9.39 -6.24 9.50
CA GLN A 22 -10.05 -6.31 8.20
C GLN A 22 -11.56 -6.54 8.33
N THR A 23 -11.98 -7.32 9.31
CA THR A 23 -13.42 -7.54 9.58
C THR A 23 -14.11 -6.25 9.96
N LEU A 24 -13.53 -5.46 10.87
CA LEU A 24 -14.05 -4.14 11.26
C LEU A 24 -14.06 -3.18 10.07
N LYS A 25 -12.98 -3.14 9.31
CA LYS A 25 -12.87 -2.31 8.09
C LYS A 25 -13.97 -2.64 7.09
N ASN A 26 -14.22 -3.91 6.81
CA ASN A 26 -15.25 -4.33 5.85
C ASN A 26 -16.66 -4.03 6.38
N ALA A 27 -16.91 -4.20 7.67
CA ALA A 27 -18.20 -3.88 8.29
C ALA A 27 -18.58 -2.39 8.12
N LEU A 28 -17.61 -1.49 8.17
CA LEU A 28 -17.83 -0.05 7.98
C LEU A 28 -18.21 0.33 6.54
N THR A 29 -18.03 -0.55 5.57
CA THR A 29 -18.45 -0.31 4.18
C THR A 29 -19.94 -0.50 3.95
N THR A 30 -20.67 -1.08 4.89
CA THR A 30 -22.07 -1.52 4.78
C THR A 30 -22.34 -2.58 3.72
N LEU A 31 -21.30 -3.06 3.03
CA LEU A 31 -21.41 -4.15 2.05
C LEU A 31 -21.44 -5.51 2.76
N PRO A 32 -22.08 -6.53 2.18
CA PRO A 32 -22.17 -7.87 2.76
C PRO A 32 -20.84 -8.64 2.58
N LEU A 33 -19.78 -8.13 3.19
CA LEU A 33 -18.43 -8.67 3.12
C LEU A 33 -17.94 -9.05 4.52
N GLY A 34 -17.46 -10.28 4.68
CA GLY A 34 -16.59 -10.64 5.80
C GLY A 34 -15.16 -10.15 5.59
N GLY A 35 -14.36 -10.16 6.65
CA GLY A 35 -12.92 -9.84 6.62
C GLY A 35 -12.06 -11.08 6.83
N GLY A 36 -10.89 -11.09 6.24
CA GLY A 36 -9.88 -12.12 6.40
C GLY A 36 -8.50 -11.60 6.01
N LYS A 37 -7.47 -12.31 6.45
CA LYS A 37 -6.07 -12.08 6.04
C LYS A 37 -5.40 -13.42 5.82
N GLY A 38 -4.48 -13.43 4.89
CA GLY A 38 -3.54 -14.53 4.67
C GLY A 38 -2.13 -14.01 4.52
N GLY A 39 -1.18 -14.92 4.42
CA GLY A 39 0.20 -14.51 4.21
C GLY A 39 1.20 -15.62 4.42
N SER A 40 2.46 -15.24 4.39
CA SER A 40 3.61 -16.11 4.63
C SER A 40 4.78 -15.29 5.16
N ASP A 41 5.68 -15.96 5.87
CA ASP A 41 6.99 -15.46 6.28
C ASP A 41 8.01 -15.33 5.14
N PHE A 42 7.62 -15.66 3.91
CA PHE A 42 8.44 -15.37 2.73
C PHE A 42 8.55 -13.85 2.52
N ASP A 43 9.79 -13.35 2.46
CA ASP A 43 10.06 -11.94 2.15
C ASP A 43 10.46 -11.81 0.68
N PRO A 44 9.66 -11.13 -0.16
CA PRO A 44 10.00 -10.89 -1.57
C PRO A 44 11.06 -9.81 -1.76
N LYS A 45 11.40 -9.04 -0.71
CA LYS A 45 12.40 -7.96 -0.80
C LYS A 45 13.78 -8.53 -1.14
N GLY A 46 14.39 -8.01 -2.19
CA GLY A 46 15.71 -8.46 -2.67
C GLY A 46 15.70 -9.80 -3.42
N ARG A 47 14.55 -10.41 -3.65
CA ARG A 47 14.42 -11.62 -4.46
C ARG A 47 14.22 -11.30 -5.93
N SER A 48 14.72 -12.16 -6.78
CA SER A 48 14.48 -12.08 -8.23
C SER A 48 13.01 -12.37 -8.57
N ASP A 49 12.54 -11.85 -9.69
CA ASP A 49 11.19 -12.11 -10.18
C ASP A 49 10.90 -13.61 -10.35
N GLY A 50 11.90 -14.38 -10.78
CA GLY A 50 11.78 -15.82 -10.90
C GLY A 50 11.57 -16.54 -9.56
N GLU A 51 12.23 -16.09 -8.49
CA GLU A 51 12.03 -16.64 -7.14
C GLU A 51 10.65 -16.29 -6.61
N VAL A 52 10.24 -15.02 -6.74
CA VAL A 52 8.92 -14.55 -6.30
C VAL A 52 7.81 -15.25 -7.08
N MET A 53 7.98 -15.42 -8.40
CA MET A 53 7.01 -16.14 -9.22
C MET A 53 6.85 -17.60 -8.78
N ARG A 54 7.95 -18.32 -8.57
CA ARG A 54 7.88 -19.72 -8.10
C ARG A 54 7.20 -19.85 -6.75
N PHE A 55 7.51 -18.94 -5.82
CA PHE A 55 6.86 -18.89 -4.53
C PHE A 55 5.35 -18.62 -4.68
N CYS A 56 4.94 -17.60 -5.42
CA CYS A 56 3.53 -17.28 -5.67
C CYS A 56 2.78 -18.46 -6.33
N GLN A 57 3.41 -19.16 -7.25
CA GLN A 57 2.83 -20.33 -7.89
C GLN A 57 2.64 -21.49 -6.90
N ALA A 58 3.65 -21.78 -6.07
CA ALA A 58 3.55 -22.81 -5.02
C ALA A 58 2.46 -22.46 -3.99
N PHE A 59 2.46 -21.21 -3.50
CA PHE A 59 1.45 -20.71 -2.55
C PHE A 59 0.03 -20.82 -3.13
N MET A 60 -0.17 -20.42 -4.38
CA MET A 60 -1.48 -20.49 -5.04
C MET A 60 -1.91 -21.93 -5.31
N SER A 61 -0.99 -22.87 -5.50
CA SER A 61 -1.32 -24.29 -5.69
C SER A 61 -2.04 -24.90 -4.47
N GLU A 62 -1.80 -24.34 -3.29
CA GLU A 62 -2.55 -24.72 -2.07
C GLU A 62 -3.80 -23.83 -1.87
N LEU A 63 -3.69 -22.54 -2.15
CA LEU A 63 -4.73 -21.55 -1.85
C LEU A 63 -5.93 -21.64 -2.80
N PHE A 64 -5.74 -22.01 -4.07
CA PHE A 64 -6.78 -21.87 -5.12
C PHE A 64 -8.09 -22.58 -4.80
N ARG A 65 -8.06 -23.64 -4.02
CA ARG A 65 -9.26 -24.41 -3.59
C ARG A 65 -10.15 -23.65 -2.60
N HIS A 66 -9.62 -22.61 -1.98
CA HIS A 66 -10.27 -21.87 -0.89
C HIS A 66 -10.72 -20.47 -1.30
N ILE A 67 -10.38 -20.04 -2.49
CA ILE A 67 -10.67 -18.70 -2.99
C ILE A 67 -11.49 -18.72 -4.28
N GLY A 68 -12.10 -17.59 -4.59
CA GLY A 68 -12.89 -17.44 -5.80
C GLY A 68 -13.60 -16.10 -5.82
N GLY A 69 -14.18 -15.72 -6.95
CA GLY A 69 -14.86 -14.43 -7.11
C GLY A 69 -16.09 -14.24 -6.21
N ARG A 70 -16.63 -15.33 -5.63
CA ARG A 70 -17.81 -15.32 -4.75
C ARG A 70 -17.59 -16.00 -3.40
N THR A 71 -16.35 -16.40 -3.12
CA THR A 71 -15.91 -16.94 -1.84
C THR A 71 -14.92 -15.98 -1.22
N ASP A 72 -13.72 -16.43 -0.90
CA ASP A 72 -12.69 -15.53 -0.39
C ASP A 72 -11.95 -14.85 -1.54
N VAL A 73 -11.88 -13.51 -1.49
CA VAL A 73 -11.21 -12.69 -2.50
C VAL A 73 -9.98 -12.04 -1.89
N PRO A 74 -8.78 -12.59 -2.12
CA PRO A 74 -7.54 -11.98 -1.66
C PRO A 74 -7.23 -10.65 -2.37
N ALA A 75 -6.48 -9.81 -1.67
CA ALA A 75 -5.98 -8.54 -2.17
C ALA A 75 -4.48 -8.40 -1.88
N GLY A 76 -3.86 -7.32 -2.36
CA GLY A 76 -2.51 -6.96 -1.96
C GLY A 76 -2.43 -6.46 -0.52
N ASP A 77 -1.25 -6.58 0.06
CA ASP A 77 -0.82 -6.04 1.35
C ASP A 77 0.71 -5.90 1.33
N ILE A 78 1.38 -5.72 2.46
CA ILE A 78 2.84 -5.63 2.50
C ILE A 78 3.48 -6.84 1.82
N GLY A 79 4.40 -6.61 0.88
CA GLY A 79 5.08 -7.65 0.10
C GLY A 79 4.24 -8.29 -1.00
N VAL A 80 2.99 -7.85 -1.21
CA VAL A 80 2.11 -8.32 -2.28
C VAL A 80 1.56 -7.13 -3.06
N GLY A 81 2.28 -6.72 -4.07
CA GLY A 81 1.89 -5.68 -5.01
C GLY A 81 1.32 -6.24 -6.32
N ALA A 82 1.29 -5.39 -7.35
CA ALA A 82 0.76 -5.76 -8.68
C ALA A 82 1.51 -6.94 -9.29
N ARG A 83 2.84 -7.04 -9.10
CA ARG A 83 3.68 -8.14 -9.57
C ARG A 83 3.26 -9.48 -8.96
N GLU A 84 3.17 -9.54 -7.65
CA GLU A 84 2.79 -10.75 -6.90
C GLU A 84 1.35 -11.15 -7.22
N VAL A 85 0.43 -10.19 -7.29
CA VAL A 85 -0.96 -10.43 -7.71
C VAL A 85 -1.00 -11.02 -9.11
N GLY A 86 -0.15 -10.55 -10.03
CA GLY A 86 -0.03 -11.10 -11.38
C GLY A 86 0.37 -12.57 -11.38
N PHE A 87 1.42 -12.93 -10.61
CA PHE A 87 1.88 -14.31 -10.49
C PHE A 87 0.85 -15.22 -9.82
N LEU A 88 0.21 -14.74 -8.76
CA LEU A 88 -0.86 -15.46 -8.05
C LEU A 88 -2.07 -15.70 -8.97
N PHE A 89 -2.54 -14.68 -9.67
CA PHE A 89 -3.71 -14.81 -10.55
C PHE A 89 -3.43 -15.68 -11.77
N GLY A 90 -2.24 -15.57 -12.35
CA GLY A 90 -1.83 -16.45 -13.46
C GLY A 90 -1.88 -17.92 -13.08
N GLN A 91 -1.41 -18.27 -11.88
CA GLN A 91 -1.47 -19.64 -11.37
C GLN A 91 -2.91 -20.05 -11.01
N TYR A 92 -3.70 -19.18 -10.37
CA TYR A 92 -5.11 -19.44 -10.10
C TYR A 92 -5.88 -19.77 -11.38
N LYS A 93 -5.77 -18.91 -12.40
CA LYS A 93 -6.39 -19.11 -13.70
C LYS A 93 -6.01 -20.46 -14.33
N ARG A 94 -4.74 -20.84 -14.20
CA ARG A 94 -4.22 -22.10 -14.74
C ARG A 94 -4.81 -23.32 -14.04
N LEU A 95 -4.95 -23.27 -12.69
CA LEU A 95 -5.44 -24.39 -11.87
C LEU A 95 -6.95 -24.50 -11.85
N ALA A 96 -7.65 -23.39 -11.67
CA ALA A 96 -9.11 -23.35 -11.62
C ALA A 96 -9.76 -23.38 -13.02
N ASN A 97 -8.99 -23.10 -14.07
CA ASN A 97 -9.49 -22.91 -15.44
C ASN A 97 -10.59 -21.83 -15.54
N GLU A 98 -10.46 -20.77 -14.74
CA GLU A 98 -11.45 -19.69 -14.65
C GLU A 98 -10.78 -18.32 -14.77
N PHE A 99 -11.47 -17.39 -15.43
CA PHE A 99 -11.09 -15.98 -15.49
C PHE A 99 -12.12 -15.16 -14.73
N THR A 100 -12.02 -15.12 -13.41
CA THR A 100 -13.02 -14.56 -12.50
C THR A 100 -12.45 -13.45 -11.62
N GLY A 101 -13.28 -12.89 -10.72
CA GLY A 101 -12.90 -11.90 -9.72
C GLY A 101 -12.10 -12.43 -8.53
N ALA A 102 -11.38 -13.55 -8.68
CA ALA A 102 -10.74 -14.26 -7.57
C ALA A 102 -9.64 -13.46 -6.86
N LEU A 103 -9.06 -12.45 -7.35
CA LEU A 103 -8.08 -11.57 -6.71
C LEU A 103 -8.40 -10.11 -7.05
N THR A 104 -8.15 -9.18 -6.13
CA THR A 104 -8.16 -7.75 -6.42
C THR A 104 -6.75 -7.22 -6.62
N GLY A 105 -6.60 -6.06 -7.28
CA GLY A 105 -5.29 -5.51 -7.64
C GLY A 105 -4.75 -6.00 -8.98
N LYS A 106 -5.59 -6.64 -9.79
CA LYS A 106 -5.27 -7.01 -11.17
C LYS A 106 -5.18 -5.78 -12.07
N GLY A 107 -4.34 -5.85 -13.10
CA GLY A 107 -4.29 -4.82 -14.14
C GLY A 107 -5.56 -4.78 -14.99
N PRO A 108 -5.90 -3.63 -15.60
CA PRO A 108 -7.12 -3.48 -16.41
C PRO A 108 -7.21 -4.46 -17.58
N THR A 109 -6.08 -4.81 -18.17
CA THR A 109 -6.00 -5.71 -19.34
C THR A 109 -6.22 -7.19 -18.99
N TRP A 110 -6.25 -7.56 -17.71
CA TRP A 110 -6.41 -8.93 -17.25
C TRP A 110 -7.40 -9.06 -16.07
N GLY A 111 -8.50 -8.36 -16.18
CA GLY A 111 -9.67 -8.52 -15.30
C GLY A 111 -9.70 -7.62 -14.08
N GLY A 112 -8.84 -6.60 -14.01
CA GLY A 112 -8.87 -5.57 -12.99
C GLY A 112 -9.73 -4.37 -13.37
N SER A 113 -10.03 -3.55 -12.40
CA SER A 113 -10.64 -2.23 -12.56
C SER A 113 -9.58 -1.13 -12.44
N PHE A 114 -9.93 0.06 -12.87
CA PHE A 114 -9.07 1.22 -12.69
C PHE A 114 -8.78 1.44 -11.20
N ILE A 115 -7.50 1.59 -10.89
CA ILE A 115 -7.04 1.89 -9.54
C ILE A 115 -7.03 3.41 -9.37
N ARG A 116 -7.44 3.86 -8.19
CA ARG A 116 -7.14 5.20 -7.70
C ARG A 116 -6.02 5.09 -6.68
N PRO A 117 -4.76 5.37 -7.06
CA PRO A 117 -3.63 5.22 -6.16
C PRO A 117 -3.76 6.08 -4.90
N GLU A 118 -4.42 7.23 -5.01
CA GLU A 118 -4.67 8.18 -3.94
C GLU A 118 -5.73 7.73 -2.92
N ALA A 119 -6.58 6.77 -3.26
CA ALA A 119 -7.82 6.49 -2.52
C ALA A 119 -7.59 6.18 -1.04
N THR A 120 -6.59 5.39 -0.69
CA THR A 120 -6.33 5.01 0.70
C THR A 120 -5.77 6.18 1.50
N GLY A 121 -4.76 6.88 0.97
CA GLY A 121 -4.16 8.04 1.62
C GLY A 121 -5.17 9.16 1.84
N TYR A 122 -5.94 9.49 0.80
CA TYR A 122 -6.99 10.50 0.89
C TYR A 122 -8.09 10.08 1.88
N GLY A 123 -8.50 8.82 1.87
CA GLY A 123 -9.51 8.29 2.78
C GLY A 123 -9.12 8.41 4.24
N VAL A 124 -7.87 8.15 4.59
CA VAL A 124 -7.34 8.35 5.96
C VAL A 124 -7.48 9.80 6.38
N VAL A 125 -7.11 10.74 5.52
CA VAL A 125 -7.17 12.18 5.84
C VAL A 125 -8.60 12.68 5.93
N TYR A 126 -9.49 12.24 5.03
CA TYR A 126 -10.92 12.57 5.14
C TYR A 126 -11.55 12.03 6.42
N PHE A 127 -11.17 10.81 6.83
CA PHE A 127 -11.67 10.26 8.08
C PHE A 127 -11.16 11.06 9.28
N ALA A 128 -9.88 11.43 9.30
CA ALA A 128 -9.29 12.28 10.33
C ALA A 128 -10.00 13.67 10.41
N GLU A 129 -10.30 14.26 9.25
CA GLU A 129 -11.08 15.51 9.19
C GLU A 129 -12.48 15.36 9.80
N GLN A 130 -13.17 14.24 9.53
CA GLN A 130 -14.48 13.99 10.17
C GLN A 130 -14.35 13.78 11.69
N MET A 131 -13.29 13.12 12.15
CA MET A 131 -13.01 12.98 13.58
C MET A 131 -12.75 14.35 14.25
N LEU A 132 -11.99 15.22 13.61
CA LEU A 132 -11.73 16.58 14.12
C LEU A 132 -13.01 17.40 14.19
N LYS A 133 -13.89 17.30 13.19
CA LYS A 133 -15.21 17.99 13.21
C LYS A 133 -16.07 17.64 14.41
N THR A 134 -15.94 16.48 15.01
CA THR A 134 -16.66 16.13 16.24
C THR A 134 -16.22 16.97 17.45
N ARG A 135 -15.13 17.72 17.31
CA ARG A 135 -14.56 18.63 18.30
C ARG A 135 -14.56 20.10 17.83
N ASP A 136 -15.31 20.41 16.78
CA ASP A 136 -15.32 21.70 16.11
C ASP A 136 -13.91 22.14 15.61
N GLU A 137 -13.10 21.15 15.22
CA GLU A 137 -11.76 21.35 14.70
C GLU A 137 -11.65 20.90 13.22
N SER A 138 -10.57 21.30 12.56
CA SER A 138 -10.23 20.86 11.19
C SER A 138 -8.72 20.62 11.04
N ILE A 139 -8.30 20.02 9.93
CA ILE A 139 -6.88 19.84 9.59
C ILE A 139 -6.22 21.18 9.24
N TYR A 140 -7.00 22.19 8.87
CA TYR A 140 -6.46 23.50 8.48
C TYR A 140 -5.52 24.08 9.55
N ARG A 141 -4.30 24.44 9.14
CA ARG A 141 -3.20 24.93 9.99
C ARG A 141 -2.71 23.99 11.09
N LYS A 142 -3.13 22.72 11.12
CA LYS A 142 -2.56 21.76 12.06
C LYS A 142 -1.23 21.20 11.56
N GLY A 143 -0.28 20.99 12.49
CA GLY A 143 0.91 20.18 12.24
C GLY A 143 0.54 18.70 12.23
N CYS A 144 0.86 18.03 11.14
CA CYS A 144 0.57 16.60 10.94
C CYS A 144 1.89 15.81 10.87
N LEU A 145 1.99 14.78 11.67
CA LEU A 145 3.09 13.83 11.64
C LEU A 145 2.65 12.62 10.81
N ILE A 146 3.40 12.30 9.75
CA ILE A 146 3.13 11.14 8.90
C ILE A 146 4.28 10.17 9.05
N SER A 147 3.96 8.93 9.37
CA SER A 147 4.89 7.80 9.38
C SER A 147 4.77 7.03 8.08
N GLY A 148 5.92 6.72 7.46
CA GLY A 148 5.98 6.06 6.18
C GLY A 148 6.34 7.00 5.04
N SER A 149 6.67 6.43 3.88
CA SER A 149 6.96 7.12 2.61
C SER A 149 6.39 6.35 1.41
N GLY A 150 5.62 5.29 1.66
CA GLY A 150 4.93 4.53 0.62
C GLY A 150 3.70 5.25 0.08
N ASN A 151 3.00 4.61 -0.84
CA ASN A 151 1.81 5.13 -1.53
C ASN A 151 0.81 5.82 -0.58
N VAL A 152 0.42 5.15 0.51
CA VAL A 152 -0.58 5.69 1.44
C VAL A 152 -0.07 6.95 2.13
N ALA A 153 1.18 6.96 2.59
CA ALA A 153 1.78 8.09 3.28
C ALA A 153 1.91 9.31 2.35
N GLN A 154 2.34 9.10 1.12
CA GLN A 154 2.50 10.16 0.12
C GLN A 154 1.16 10.84 -0.20
N TYR A 155 0.12 10.06 -0.51
CA TYR A 155 -1.19 10.63 -0.78
C TYR A 155 -1.88 11.20 0.47
N ALA A 156 -1.58 10.68 1.65
CA ALA A 156 -2.01 11.31 2.90
C ALA A 156 -1.35 12.69 3.07
N ALA A 157 -0.03 12.79 2.83
CA ALA A 157 0.68 14.06 2.87
C ALA A 157 0.12 15.07 1.85
N GLU A 158 -0.06 14.66 0.61
CA GLU A 158 -0.65 15.50 -0.44
C GLU A 158 -2.04 16.03 -0.01
N ASN A 159 -2.89 15.16 0.54
CA ASN A 159 -4.23 15.58 0.93
C ASN A 159 -4.24 16.49 2.17
N VAL A 160 -3.34 16.27 3.15
CA VAL A 160 -3.13 17.20 4.27
C VAL A 160 -2.75 18.59 3.77
N ILE A 161 -1.77 18.67 2.87
CA ILE A 161 -1.33 19.93 2.26
C ILE A 161 -2.50 20.60 1.51
N ARG A 162 -3.25 19.84 0.73
CA ARG A 162 -4.42 20.33 -0.02
C ARG A 162 -5.50 20.92 0.89
N LEU A 163 -5.69 20.37 2.08
CA LEU A 163 -6.63 20.87 3.09
C LEU A 163 -6.06 22.00 3.97
N GLY A 164 -4.86 22.49 3.66
CA GLY A 164 -4.22 23.58 4.38
C GLY A 164 -3.58 23.18 5.71
N GLY A 165 -3.38 21.90 5.96
CA GLY A 165 -2.55 21.39 7.04
C GLY A 165 -1.06 21.47 6.70
N LYS A 166 -0.20 21.27 7.68
CA LYS A 166 1.25 21.30 7.57
C LYS A 166 1.80 19.90 7.84
N VAL A 167 2.39 19.26 6.84
CA VAL A 167 3.08 17.97 7.02
C VAL A 167 4.46 18.25 7.59
N LEU A 168 4.77 17.71 8.76
CA LEU A 168 6.04 17.96 9.45
C LEU A 168 7.03 16.80 9.30
N THR A 169 6.56 15.57 9.09
CA THR A 169 7.43 14.39 9.01
C THR A 169 7.00 13.43 7.91
N MET A 170 7.99 12.75 7.36
CA MET A 170 7.83 11.48 6.63
C MET A 170 8.97 10.54 7.04
N SER A 171 8.78 9.21 6.93
CA SER A 171 9.79 8.24 7.36
C SER A 171 9.77 6.97 6.54
N ASP A 172 10.87 6.24 6.57
CA ASP A 172 10.97 4.88 6.06
C ASP A 172 11.78 3.99 7.03
N SER A 173 12.20 2.80 6.58
CA SER A 173 13.03 1.91 7.39
C SER A 173 14.48 2.40 7.61
N SER A 174 14.92 3.40 6.86
CA SER A 174 16.29 3.94 6.87
C SER A 174 16.39 5.23 7.69
N GLY A 175 15.28 5.96 7.86
CA GLY A 175 15.30 7.21 8.60
C GLY A 175 13.99 8.00 8.51
N PHE A 176 14.07 9.28 8.85
CA PHE A 176 12.96 10.19 8.77
C PHE A 176 13.40 11.58 8.31
N VAL A 177 12.46 12.31 7.72
CA VAL A 177 12.60 13.74 7.43
C VAL A 177 11.72 14.49 8.41
N TYR A 178 12.23 15.57 8.99
CA TYR A 178 11.46 16.51 9.80
C TYR A 178 11.69 17.93 9.29
N ASP A 179 10.61 18.61 8.94
CA ASP A 179 10.63 20.01 8.53
C ASP A 179 9.65 20.83 9.38
N PRO A 180 10.14 21.68 10.29
CA PRO A 180 9.28 22.50 11.14
C PRO A 180 8.50 23.56 10.34
N ASP A 181 8.99 23.95 9.16
CA ASP A 181 8.29 24.87 8.25
C ASP A 181 7.25 24.17 7.38
N GLY A 182 7.28 22.84 7.36
CA GLY A 182 6.39 21.98 6.64
C GLY A 182 6.96 21.48 5.32
N ILE A 183 6.71 20.22 5.05
CA ILE A 183 6.97 19.59 3.76
C ILE A 183 5.90 20.08 2.79
N ASP A 184 6.28 20.87 1.80
CA ASP A 184 5.43 21.33 0.72
C ASP A 184 5.36 20.28 -0.41
N ARG A 185 4.63 20.60 -1.48
CA ARG A 185 4.45 19.70 -2.60
C ARG A 185 5.76 19.42 -3.35
N GLU A 186 6.63 20.40 -3.51
CA GLU A 186 7.92 20.22 -4.20
C GLU A 186 8.84 19.32 -3.40
N LYS A 187 8.89 19.50 -2.07
CA LYS A 187 9.64 18.63 -1.17
C LYS A 187 9.03 17.22 -1.10
N LEU A 188 7.70 17.11 -1.19
CA LEU A 188 7.03 15.80 -1.23
C LEU A 188 7.39 15.02 -2.49
N ASP A 189 7.42 15.69 -3.65
CA ASP A 189 7.84 15.09 -4.91
C ASP A 189 9.31 14.62 -4.83
N PHE A 190 10.17 15.39 -4.16
CA PHE A 190 11.56 15.00 -3.89
C PHE A 190 11.66 13.75 -2.99
N VAL A 191 10.86 13.66 -1.94
CA VAL A 191 10.80 12.45 -1.08
C VAL A 191 10.32 11.23 -1.87
N GLN A 192 9.41 11.40 -2.80
CA GLN A 192 8.99 10.34 -3.72
C GLN A 192 10.15 9.85 -4.60
N PHE A 193 10.96 10.76 -5.10
CA PHE A 193 12.14 10.41 -5.90
C PHE A 193 13.24 9.73 -5.07
N THR A 194 13.48 10.18 -3.86
CA THR A 194 14.49 9.57 -2.97
C THR A 194 14.13 8.12 -2.64
N TYR A 195 12.85 7.80 -2.50
CA TYR A 195 12.38 6.43 -2.31
C TYR A 195 12.60 5.54 -3.56
N ASN A 196 12.67 6.13 -4.74
CA ASN A 196 12.98 5.49 -6.02
C ASN A 196 14.48 5.56 -6.38
N LEU A 197 15.35 6.08 -5.53
CA LEU A 197 16.80 6.12 -5.75
C LEU A 197 17.47 4.73 -5.76
N ALA A 198 16.74 3.67 -5.48
CA ALA A 198 17.13 2.31 -5.88
C ALA A 198 17.04 2.07 -7.40
N ASP A 199 16.51 3.04 -8.17
CA ASP A 199 16.54 3.05 -9.63
C ASP A 199 17.70 3.93 -10.11
N PRO A 200 18.80 3.35 -10.62
CA PRO A 200 19.98 4.09 -11.05
C PRO A 200 19.73 5.09 -12.19
N ARG A 201 18.54 5.10 -12.79
CA ARG A 201 18.15 6.07 -13.83
C ARG A 201 17.90 7.47 -13.27
N ALA A 202 17.72 7.62 -11.97
CA ALA A 202 17.52 8.91 -11.29
C ALA A 202 18.83 9.64 -10.96
N ASP A 203 19.95 8.93 -10.85
CA ASP A 203 21.24 9.46 -10.42
C ASP A 203 21.78 10.65 -11.26
N PRO A 204 21.73 10.65 -12.61
CA PRO A 204 22.37 11.72 -13.39
C PRO A 204 21.62 13.04 -13.38
N VAL A 205 20.36 13.08 -12.96
CA VAL A 205 19.53 14.30 -13.03
C VAL A 205 19.18 14.84 -11.65
N LEU A 206 18.89 13.97 -10.69
CA LEU A 206 18.32 14.35 -9.39
C LEU A 206 19.37 14.73 -8.36
N LEU A 207 20.51 14.04 -8.31
CA LEU A 207 21.58 14.37 -7.36
C LEU A 207 22.17 15.78 -7.58
N PRO A 208 22.44 16.22 -8.83
CA PRO A 208 22.85 17.61 -9.06
C PRO A 208 21.78 18.64 -8.67
N LEU A 209 20.51 18.39 -8.96
CA LEU A 209 19.38 19.26 -8.58
C LEU A 209 19.19 19.35 -7.06
N ALA A 210 19.39 18.25 -6.34
CA ALA A 210 19.31 18.20 -4.89
C ALA A 210 20.47 18.97 -4.25
N ALA A 211 21.68 18.82 -4.77
CA ALA A 211 22.87 19.56 -4.33
C ALA A 211 22.75 21.06 -4.53
N ASP A 212 22.24 21.49 -5.70
CA ASP A 212 22.00 22.92 -6.03
C ASP A 212 20.93 23.57 -5.12
N ARG A 213 20.00 22.80 -4.59
CA ARG A 213 18.94 23.28 -3.68
C ARG A 213 19.28 23.13 -2.20
N GLY A 214 20.46 22.63 -1.85
CA GLY A 214 20.90 22.42 -0.47
C GLY A 214 20.10 21.37 0.30
N THR A 215 19.50 20.42 -0.41
CA THR A 215 18.65 19.34 0.12
C THR A 215 19.32 17.96 0.09
N ALA A 216 20.62 17.91 -0.22
CA ALA A 216 21.43 16.68 -0.19
C ALA A 216 22.04 16.42 1.19
#